data_df0ca6d4992e08a9781e9289e8317ab4
#
_entry.id   df0ca6d4992e08a9781e9289e8317ab4
#
_cell.length_a   1.000
_cell.length_b   1.000
_cell.length_c   1.000
_cell.angle_alpha   90.00
_cell.angle_beta   90.00
_cell.angle_gamma   90.00
#
_symmetry.space_group_name_H-M   'P 1'
#
loop_
_entity.id
_entity.type
_entity.pdbx_description
1 polymer ?
#
loop_
_entity_poly.entity_id
_entity_poly.type
_entity_poly.pdbx_seq_one_letter_code
_entity_poly.pdbx_strand_id
1 'polypeptide(L)'
;MKDFIKKPPMGWNSWDCYGAGVTEDELLGNAEFMRDRLKQYGYQYVVCDIQWYEPAAKGNVYNNFADLCMDEYSRLIPAVNRFPSSANGAGFKPIADKIHSMGLKFGIHIMRGIPRQAVHRNTRIYGTTARARDIASQFSLCPWNTDMYGVDTEKEGPKNITILFLNCMPLGALTL
;
A
#
# COMPACT_ATOMS: atom_id res chain seq x y z
N MET A 1 16.52 6.15 -23.78
CA MET A 1 15.58 6.35 -22.65
C MET A 1 14.19 5.96 -23.15
N LYS A 2 13.57 4.91 -22.60
CA LYS A 2 12.20 4.56 -23.00
C LYS A 2 11.28 5.68 -22.51
N ASP A 3 10.43 6.20 -23.41
CA ASP A 3 9.37 7.16 -23.08
C ASP A 3 8.35 6.48 -22.16
N PHE A 4 8.57 6.54 -20.85
CA PHE A 4 7.75 5.84 -19.88
C PHE A 4 6.31 6.37 -19.80
N ILE A 5 6.09 7.65 -20.05
CA ILE A 5 4.76 8.25 -19.96
C ILE A 5 4.59 9.26 -21.09
N LYS A 6 3.82 8.90 -22.10
CA LYS A 6 3.46 9.82 -23.20
C LYS A 6 2.25 10.71 -22.91
N LYS A 7 1.41 10.31 -21.93
CA LYS A 7 0.19 11.03 -21.51
C LYS A 7 0.02 10.90 -20.00
N PRO A 8 -0.66 11.83 -19.33
CA PRO A 8 -1.02 11.67 -17.92
C PRO A 8 -1.75 10.34 -17.68
N PRO A 9 -1.43 9.61 -16.61
CA PRO A 9 -2.14 8.39 -16.27
C PRO A 9 -3.60 8.72 -15.94
N MET A 10 -4.54 7.98 -16.54
CA MET A 10 -5.97 8.10 -16.27
C MET A 10 -6.43 6.88 -15.50
N GLY A 11 -7.10 7.09 -14.38
CA GLY A 11 -7.53 6.00 -13.51
C GLY A 11 -8.50 6.46 -12.43
N TRP A 12 -8.79 5.55 -11.54
CA TRP A 12 -9.58 5.74 -10.36
C TRP A 12 -8.75 5.40 -9.11
N ASN A 13 -8.90 6.23 -8.08
CA ASN A 13 -8.30 6.04 -6.77
C ASN A 13 -9.41 5.90 -5.74
N SER A 14 -9.28 4.99 -4.80
CA SER A 14 -10.34 4.69 -3.83
C SER A 14 -10.59 5.80 -2.81
N TRP A 15 -9.64 6.71 -2.61
CA TRP A 15 -9.71 7.72 -1.55
C TRP A 15 -10.94 8.63 -1.64
N ASP A 16 -11.20 9.19 -2.82
CA ASP A 16 -12.27 10.17 -2.99
C ASP A 16 -13.67 9.59 -2.78
N CYS A 17 -13.81 8.26 -2.92
CA CYS A 17 -15.09 7.56 -2.75
C CYS A 17 -15.23 6.94 -1.36
N TYR A 18 -14.15 6.36 -0.83
CA TYR A 18 -14.21 5.49 0.36
C TYR A 18 -13.24 5.92 1.48
N GLY A 19 -12.39 6.92 1.23
CA GLY A 19 -11.34 7.30 2.16
C GLY A 19 -10.42 6.13 2.48
N ALA A 20 -10.14 5.93 3.76
CA ALA A 20 -9.33 4.83 4.27
C ALA A 20 -10.07 3.47 4.28
N GLY A 21 -11.40 3.49 4.10
CA GLY A 21 -12.28 2.36 4.44
C GLY A 21 -12.56 1.37 3.30
N VAL A 22 -11.99 1.55 2.09
CA VAL A 22 -12.30 0.70 0.93
C VAL A 22 -12.14 -0.80 1.23
N THR A 23 -13.09 -1.59 0.74
CA THR A 23 -13.08 -3.05 0.82
C THR A 23 -12.73 -3.69 -0.52
N GLU A 24 -12.45 -4.99 -0.52
CA GLU A 24 -12.18 -5.76 -1.75
C GLU A 24 -13.35 -5.69 -2.74
N ASP A 25 -14.57 -5.87 -2.27
CA ASP A 25 -15.76 -5.85 -3.13
C ASP A 25 -15.97 -4.47 -3.77
N GLU A 26 -15.79 -3.40 -3.01
CA GLU A 26 -15.89 -2.03 -3.52
C GLU A 26 -14.78 -1.73 -4.55
N LEU A 27 -13.55 -2.16 -4.28
CA LEU A 27 -12.42 -1.99 -5.18
C LEU A 27 -12.65 -2.72 -6.51
N LEU A 28 -13.11 -3.98 -6.44
CA LEU A 28 -13.39 -4.80 -7.61
C LEU A 28 -14.61 -4.31 -8.39
N GLY A 29 -15.67 -3.87 -7.69
CA GLY A 29 -16.86 -3.29 -8.34
C GLY A 29 -16.54 -2.02 -9.13
N ASN A 30 -15.67 -1.14 -8.60
CA ASN A 30 -15.20 0.04 -9.35
C ASN A 30 -14.29 -0.35 -10.52
N ALA A 31 -13.47 -1.40 -10.38
CA ALA A 31 -12.68 -1.93 -11.49
C ALA A 31 -13.56 -2.48 -12.63
N GLU A 32 -14.64 -3.19 -12.30
CA GLU A 32 -15.62 -3.69 -13.27
C GLU A 32 -16.33 -2.54 -13.98
N PHE A 33 -16.79 -1.53 -13.24
CA PHE A 33 -17.37 -0.33 -13.85
C PHE A 33 -16.38 0.38 -14.78
N MET A 34 -15.13 0.50 -14.36
CA MET A 34 -14.08 1.11 -15.19
C MET A 34 -13.84 0.31 -16.47
N ARG A 35 -13.77 -1.03 -16.39
CA ARG A 35 -13.66 -1.93 -17.55
C ARG A 35 -14.76 -1.67 -18.55
N ASP A 36 -16.01 -1.60 -18.08
CA ASP A 36 -17.20 -1.59 -18.93
C ASP A 36 -17.52 -0.22 -19.50
N ARG A 37 -17.16 0.86 -18.78
CA ARG A 37 -17.60 2.20 -19.12
C ARG A 37 -16.48 3.19 -19.47
N LEU A 38 -15.31 3.05 -18.84
CA LEU A 38 -14.28 4.09 -18.91
C LEU A 38 -13.03 3.65 -19.68
N LYS A 39 -12.75 2.35 -19.77
CA LYS A 39 -11.55 1.82 -20.43
C LYS A 39 -11.43 2.29 -21.89
N GLN A 40 -12.53 2.36 -22.64
CA GLN A 40 -12.55 2.83 -24.02
C GLN A 40 -12.06 4.29 -24.18
N TYR A 41 -12.12 5.08 -23.11
CA TYR A 41 -11.65 6.47 -23.07
C TYR A 41 -10.22 6.61 -22.52
N GLY A 42 -9.52 5.49 -22.27
CA GLY A 42 -8.13 5.49 -21.83
C GLY A 42 -7.93 5.38 -20.31
N TYR A 43 -8.99 5.20 -19.52
CA TYR A 43 -8.87 4.92 -18.08
C TYR A 43 -8.34 3.51 -17.88
N GLN A 44 -7.19 3.37 -17.21
CA GLN A 44 -6.48 2.10 -17.10
C GLN A 44 -6.04 1.74 -15.68
N TYR A 45 -5.95 2.70 -14.77
CA TYR A 45 -5.36 2.48 -13.45
C TYR A 45 -6.43 2.42 -12.38
N VAL A 46 -6.43 1.33 -11.60
CA VAL A 46 -7.22 1.14 -10.38
C VAL A 46 -6.27 1.19 -9.20
N VAL A 47 -6.43 2.17 -8.31
CA VAL A 47 -5.52 2.38 -7.18
C VAL A 47 -6.27 2.20 -5.87
N CYS A 48 -5.78 1.27 -5.04
CA CYS A 48 -6.16 1.16 -3.64
C CYS A 48 -5.31 2.16 -2.82
N ASP A 49 -5.95 3.17 -2.25
CA ASP A 49 -5.27 4.19 -1.46
C ASP A 49 -4.87 3.67 -0.07
N ILE A 50 -4.22 4.51 0.71
CA ILE A 50 -3.62 4.19 2.01
C ILE A 50 -4.63 3.56 3.00
N GLN A 51 -4.09 3.01 4.09
CA GLN A 51 -4.81 2.33 5.19
C GLN A 51 -5.44 0.99 4.82
N TRP A 52 -5.11 0.40 3.65
CA TRP A 52 -5.52 -0.95 3.31
C TRP A 52 -5.01 -2.02 4.30
N TYR A 53 -4.00 -1.68 5.09
CA TYR A 53 -3.36 -2.50 6.12
C TYR A 53 -3.94 -2.29 7.53
N GLU A 54 -4.93 -1.42 7.70
CA GLU A 54 -5.59 -1.15 8.98
C GLU A 54 -6.97 -1.82 9.05
N PRO A 55 -7.19 -2.81 9.95
CA PRO A 55 -8.47 -3.55 10.02
C PRO A 55 -9.67 -2.70 10.35
N ALA A 56 -9.49 -1.63 11.14
CA ALA A 56 -10.55 -0.77 11.64
C ALA A 56 -10.75 0.53 10.85
N ALA A 57 -10.02 0.73 9.74
CA ALA A 57 -10.10 1.95 8.93
C ALA A 57 -11.50 2.16 8.37
N LYS A 58 -12.01 3.40 8.47
CA LYS A 58 -13.35 3.80 8.00
C LYS A 58 -13.36 5.23 7.52
N GLY A 59 -13.98 5.47 6.36
CA GLY A 59 -14.19 6.82 5.82
C GLY A 59 -12.89 7.63 5.77
N ASN A 60 -12.99 8.93 5.98
CA ASN A 60 -11.86 9.88 5.85
C ASN A 60 -11.19 10.19 7.21
N VAL A 61 -11.30 9.30 8.17
CA VAL A 61 -10.74 9.48 9.52
C VAL A 61 -9.58 8.52 9.73
N TYR A 62 -8.49 9.02 10.28
CA TYR A 62 -7.36 8.21 10.71
C TYR A 62 -7.50 7.85 12.19
N ASN A 63 -7.32 6.57 12.50
CA ASN A 63 -7.32 6.09 13.87
C ASN A 63 -5.92 6.26 14.45
N ASN A 64 -5.80 7.09 15.48
CA ASN A 64 -4.53 7.25 16.17
C ASN A 64 -4.10 5.94 16.83
N PHE A 65 -2.83 5.58 16.68
CA PHE A 65 -2.26 4.35 17.25
C PHE A 65 -2.95 3.05 16.80
N ALA A 66 -3.48 3.04 15.58
CA ALA A 66 -4.11 1.85 15.03
C ALA A 66 -3.16 0.64 14.99
N ASP A 67 -3.71 -0.53 15.25
CA ASP A 67 -3.01 -1.79 15.01
C ASP A 67 -2.98 -2.07 13.51
N LEU A 68 -1.77 -2.08 12.95
CA LEU A 68 -1.56 -2.33 11.53
C LEU A 68 -1.27 -3.82 11.27
N CYS A 69 -1.81 -4.35 10.18
CA CYS A 69 -1.46 -5.67 9.70
C CYS A 69 -0.06 -5.65 9.09
N MET A 70 0.85 -6.41 9.70
CA MET A 70 2.26 -6.48 9.28
C MET A 70 2.78 -7.90 9.43
N ASP A 71 3.74 -8.27 8.59
CA ASP A 71 4.50 -9.50 8.75
C ASP A 71 5.62 -9.38 9.81
N GLU A 72 6.43 -10.42 9.94
CA GLU A 72 7.55 -10.50 10.90
C GLU A 72 8.65 -9.46 10.68
N TYR A 73 8.74 -8.89 9.48
CA TYR A 73 9.66 -7.82 9.10
C TYR A 73 9.00 -6.45 9.10
N SER A 74 7.77 -6.35 9.61
CA SER A 74 6.93 -5.15 9.58
C SER A 74 6.60 -4.63 8.18
N ARG A 75 6.60 -5.50 7.17
CA ARG A 75 6.04 -5.16 5.88
C ARG A 75 4.52 -5.15 6.00
N LEU A 76 3.89 -4.09 5.52
CA LEU A 76 2.45 -3.94 5.56
C LEU A 76 1.78 -5.02 4.70
N ILE A 77 0.75 -5.65 5.23
CA ILE A 77 -0.07 -6.65 4.54
C ILE A 77 -1.54 -6.23 4.55
N PRO A 78 -2.35 -6.58 3.52
CA PRO A 78 -3.75 -6.20 3.51
C PRO A 78 -4.52 -6.77 4.70
N ALA A 79 -5.42 -5.97 5.26
CA ALA A 79 -6.29 -6.39 6.35
C ALA A 79 -7.32 -7.41 5.84
N VAL A 80 -7.20 -8.67 6.25
CA VAL A 80 -7.98 -9.81 5.72
C VAL A 80 -9.50 -9.61 5.89
N ASN A 81 -9.93 -8.92 6.94
CA ASN A 81 -11.34 -8.61 7.16
C ASN A 81 -11.93 -7.66 6.10
N ARG A 82 -11.09 -6.89 5.42
CA ARG A 82 -11.48 -5.96 4.36
C ARG A 82 -11.11 -6.49 2.97
N PHE A 83 -10.04 -7.28 2.89
CA PHE A 83 -9.51 -7.89 1.67
C PHE A 83 -9.39 -9.41 1.86
N PRO A 84 -10.52 -10.15 1.86
CA PRO A 84 -10.54 -11.58 2.21
C PRO A 84 -9.63 -12.45 1.34
N SER A 85 -9.48 -12.12 0.06
CA SER A 85 -8.62 -12.88 -0.85
C SER A 85 -7.13 -12.76 -0.54
N SER A 86 -6.74 -11.79 0.32
CA SER A 86 -5.35 -11.61 0.76
C SER A 86 -4.91 -12.62 1.83
N ALA A 87 -5.81 -13.45 2.31
CA ALA A 87 -5.55 -14.43 3.35
C ALA A 87 -4.40 -15.39 2.97
N ASN A 88 -3.84 -16.05 3.98
CA ASN A 88 -2.77 -17.06 3.84
C ASN A 88 -1.50 -16.53 3.12
N GLY A 89 -1.20 -15.26 3.28
CA GLY A 89 -0.02 -14.63 2.68
C GLY A 89 -0.15 -14.30 1.19
N ALA A 90 -1.35 -14.38 0.61
CA ALA A 90 -1.58 -14.08 -0.80
C ALA A 90 -1.39 -12.58 -1.12
N GLY A 91 -1.50 -11.70 -0.12
CA GLY A 91 -1.38 -10.26 -0.32
C GLY A 91 -2.40 -9.74 -1.34
N PHE A 92 -2.02 -8.75 -2.12
CA PHE A 92 -2.89 -8.22 -3.18
C PHE A 92 -2.88 -9.03 -4.48
N LYS A 93 -2.13 -10.13 -4.54
CA LYS A 93 -2.00 -10.88 -5.81
C LYS A 93 -3.35 -11.32 -6.40
N PRO A 94 -4.31 -11.89 -5.67
CA PRO A 94 -5.59 -12.31 -6.24
C PRO A 94 -6.39 -11.13 -6.84
N ILE A 95 -6.39 -9.99 -6.16
CA ILE A 95 -7.06 -8.76 -6.61
C ILE A 95 -6.37 -8.23 -7.86
N ALA A 96 -5.04 -8.15 -7.84
CA ALA A 96 -4.25 -7.70 -8.98
C ALA A 96 -4.49 -8.57 -10.21
N ASP A 97 -4.45 -9.90 -10.06
CA ASP A 97 -4.70 -10.84 -11.14
C ASP A 97 -6.10 -10.65 -11.75
N LYS A 98 -7.12 -10.43 -10.91
CA LYS A 98 -8.49 -10.18 -11.37
C LYS A 98 -8.58 -8.85 -12.13
N ILE A 99 -7.98 -7.77 -11.63
CA ILE A 99 -7.96 -6.46 -12.31
C ILE A 99 -7.18 -6.54 -13.62
N HIS A 100 -6.04 -7.24 -13.64
CA HIS A 100 -5.26 -7.46 -14.87
C HIS A 100 -6.04 -8.27 -15.90
N SER A 101 -6.83 -9.26 -15.50
CA SER A 101 -7.69 -10.02 -16.41
C SER A 101 -8.76 -9.16 -17.11
N MET A 102 -9.13 -8.03 -16.52
CA MET A 102 -10.00 -7.01 -17.13
C MET A 102 -9.25 -6.11 -18.12
N GLY A 103 -7.93 -6.29 -18.26
CA GLY A 103 -7.04 -5.42 -19.06
C GLY A 103 -6.84 -4.05 -18.46
N LEU A 104 -6.94 -3.95 -17.14
CA LEU A 104 -6.64 -2.77 -16.32
C LEU A 104 -5.31 -2.97 -15.58
N LYS A 105 -4.78 -1.92 -14.99
CA LYS A 105 -3.58 -1.94 -14.17
C LYS A 105 -3.96 -1.70 -12.72
N PHE A 106 -3.36 -2.45 -11.81
CA PHE A 106 -3.57 -2.31 -10.39
C PHE A 106 -2.39 -1.60 -9.72
N GLY A 107 -2.68 -0.69 -8.80
CA GLY A 107 -1.69 -0.01 -7.99
C GLY A 107 -2.14 0.15 -6.55
N ILE A 108 -1.19 0.45 -5.68
CA ILE A 108 -1.46 0.80 -4.29
C ILE A 108 -0.79 2.12 -3.95
N HIS A 109 -1.39 2.85 -3.03
CA HIS A 109 -0.77 3.98 -2.37
C HIS A 109 -0.29 3.55 -0.98
N ILE A 110 0.90 4.00 -0.59
CA ILE A 110 1.53 3.63 0.68
C ILE A 110 1.93 4.89 1.43
N MET A 111 1.72 4.90 2.74
CA MET A 111 2.28 5.94 3.59
C MET A 111 3.80 5.86 3.60
N ARG A 112 4.43 7.02 3.51
CA ARG A 112 5.88 7.15 3.67
C ARG A 112 6.29 6.97 5.12
N GLY A 113 7.48 6.41 5.35
CA GLY A 113 8.07 6.30 6.67
C GLY A 113 8.09 4.87 7.20
N ILE A 114 8.26 4.74 8.50
CA ILE A 114 8.28 3.46 9.23
C ILE A 114 7.10 3.41 10.18
N PRO A 115 6.30 2.33 10.20
CA PRO A 115 5.22 2.19 11.16
C PRO A 115 5.71 2.34 12.61
N ARG A 116 5.02 3.15 13.39
CA ARG A 116 5.30 3.29 14.84
C ARG A 116 5.29 1.96 15.55
N GLN A 117 4.38 1.09 15.17
CA GLN A 117 4.27 -0.27 15.68
C GLN A 117 5.54 -1.09 15.39
N ALA A 118 6.15 -0.95 14.22
CA ALA A 118 7.44 -1.57 13.88
C ALA A 118 8.57 -1.05 14.76
N VAL A 119 8.61 0.26 14.97
CA VAL A 119 9.62 0.90 15.85
C VAL A 119 9.41 0.48 17.30
N HIS A 120 8.16 0.38 17.77
CA HIS A 120 7.85 -0.09 19.11
C HIS A 120 8.31 -1.54 19.34
N ARG A 121 7.99 -2.43 18.41
CA ARG A 121 8.39 -3.85 18.43
C ARG A 121 9.87 -4.06 18.12
N ASN A 122 10.54 -3.05 17.58
CA ASN A 122 11.94 -3.09 17.13
C ASN A 122 12.23 -4.27 16.19
N THR A 123 11.37 -4.46 15.21
CA THR A 123 11.46 -5.55 14.24
C THR A 123 12.70 -5.44 13.36
N ARG A 124 13.15 -6.57 12.82
CA ARG A 124 14.24 -6.60 11.85
C ARG A 124 13.75 -6.03 10.51
N ILE A 125 14.66 -5.38 9.80
CA ILE A 125 14.41 -4.96 8.42
C ILE A 125 14.88 -6.06 7.48
N TYR A 126 14.00 -6.50 6.60
CA TYR A 126 14.28 -7.57 5.66
C TYR A 126 15.57 -7.33 4.87
N GLY A 127 16.40 -8.36 4.75
CA GLY A 127 17.66 -8.31 4.01
C GLY A 127 18.77 -7.48 4.65
N THR A 128 18.63 -7.07 5.93
CA THR A 128 19.62 -6.29 6.66
C THR A 128 19.84 -6.80 8.07
N THR A 129 20.88 -6.30 8.74
CA THR A 129 21.09 -6.47 10.18
C THR A 129 20.40 -5.38 11.00
N ALA A 130 19.94 -4.30 10.37
CA ALA A 130 19.30 -3.17 11.02
C ALA A 130 17.90 -3.53 11.52
N ARG A 131 17.47 -2.77 12.53
CA ARG A 131 16.14 -2.85 13.12
C ARG A 131 15.39 -1.54 12.92
N ALA A 132 14.08 -1.57 13.10
CA ALA A 132 13.21 -0.41 12.88
C ALA A 132 13.65 0.82 13.70
N ARG A 133 14.12 0.63 14.94
CA ARG A 133 14.62 1.75 15.78
C ARG A 133 15.91 2.36 15.25
N ASP A 134 16.73 1.58 14.58
CA ASP A 134 18.02 2.05 14.10
C ASP A 134 17.89 3.09 12.99
N ILE A 135 16.80 3.04 12.25
CA ILE A 135 16.58 3.85 11.03
C ILE A 135 15.38 4.80 11.13
N ALA A 136 14.61 4.74 12.21
CA ALA A 136 13.50 5.65 12.41
C ALA A 136 13.99 7.01 12.90
N SER A 137 13.48 8.09 12.27
CA SER A 137 13.62 9.45 12.78
C SER A 137 12.41 9.78 13.66
N GLN A 138 12.56 9.65 14.97
CA GLN A 138 11.47 9.87 15.93
C GLN A 138 11.00 11.32 16.01
N PHE A 139 11.80 12.25 15.53
CA PHE A 139 11.48 13.69 15.50
C PHE A 139 10.79 14.12 14.20
N SER A 140 10.67 13.21 13.24
CA SER A 140 9.98 13.44 11.98
C SER A 140 8.72 12.58 11.93
N LEU A 141 7.57 13.23 12.16
CA LEU A 141 6.25 12.58 12.14
C LEU A 141 5.42 13.16 11.00
N CYS A 142 4.52 12.35 10.47
CA CYS A 142 3.45 12.87 9.64
C CYS A 142 2.40 13.55 10.56
N PRO A 143 2.14 14.86 10.42
CA PRO A 143 1.30 15.57 11.39
C PRO A 143 -0.20 15.21 11.28
N TRP A 144 -0.65 14.75 10.12
CA TRP A 144 -2.05 14.39 9.87
C TRP A 144 -2.33 12.88 10.00
N ASN A 145 -1.29 12.06 9.96
CA ASN A 145 -1.38 10.63 10.26
C ASN A 145 -0.14 10.21 11.04
N THR A 146 -0.30 10.00 12.34
CA THR A 146 0.79 9.75 13.27
C THR A 146 1.27 8.30 13.30
N ASP A 147 0.77 7.44 12.40
CA ASP A 147 1.13 6.02 12.37
C ASP A 147 2.56 5.75 11.92
N MET A 148 3.20 6.74 11.28
CA MET A 148 4.52 6.60 10.70
C MET A 148 5.52 7.57 11.31
N TYR A 149 6.71 7.07 11.62
CA TYR A 149 7.90 7.89 11.82
C TYR A 149 8.58 8.17 10.49
N GLY A 150 9.29 9.29 10.38
CA GLY A 150 10.22 9.52 9.28
C GLY A 150 11.35 8.49 9.27
N VAL A 151 12.09 8.46 8.17
CA VAL A 151 13.28 7.62 7.99
C VAL A 151 14.52 8.50 8.13
N ASP A 152 15.48 8.05 8.91
CA ASP A 152 16.81 8.67 8.98
C ASP A 152 17.64 8.14 7.81
N THR A 153 17.78 8.97 6.78
CA THR A 153 18.47 8.61 5.52
C THR A 153 19.99 8.57 5.63
N GLU A 154 20.55 9.06 6.72
CA GLU A 154 22.01 9.06 6.96
C GLU A 154 22.50 7.73 7.52
N LYS A 155 21.59 6.91 8.06
CA LYS A 155 21.91 5.61 8.63
C LYS A 155 21.95 4.50 7.59
N GLU A 156 22.68 3.44 7.92
CA GLU A 156 22.75 2.23 7.10
C GLU A 156 21.39 1.50 7.16
N GLY A 157 20.81 1.18 6.01
CA GLY A 157 19.52 0.47 5.94
C GLY A 157 18.39 1.17 5.22
N PRO A 158 18.31 2.53 5.12
CA PRO A 158 17.20 3.21 4.46
C PRO A 158 17.06 2.87 2.97
N LYS A 159 18.14 2.54 2.29
CA LYS A 159 18.12 2.06 0.90
C LYS A 159 17.28 0.79 0.73
N ASN A 160 17.23 -0.04 1.76
CA ASN A 160 16.45 -1.28 1.78
C ASN A 160 14.99 -1.07 2.16
N ILE A 161 14.61 0.09 2.72
CA ILE A 161 13.20 0.41 3.01
C ILE A 161 12.41 0.58 1.71
N THR A 162 12.98 1.20 0.70
CA THR A 162 12.35 1.27 -0.62
C THR A 162 12.11 -0.15 -1.18
N ILE A 163 13.06 -1.07 -0.95
CA ILE A 163 12.92 -2.48 -1.29
C ILE A 163 11.86 -3.16 -0.41
N LEU A 164 11.73 -2.78 0.86
CA LEU A 164 10.67 -3.28 1.76
C LEU A 164 9.28 -2.93 1.25
N PHE A 165 9.07 -1.71 0.77
CA PHE A 165 7.80 -1.31 0.18
C PHE A 165 7.53 -2.02 -1.15
N LEU A 166 8.54 -2.24 -1.97
CA LEU A 166 8.40 -2.96 -3.23
C LEU A 166 8.19 -4.48 -3.04
N ASN A 167 8.77 -5.07 -1.98
CA ASN A 167 8.60 -6.49 -1.65
C ASN A 167 7.32 -6.81 -0.87
N CYS A 168 6.52 -5.81 -0.47
CA CYS A 168 5.16 -6.03 0.05
C CYS A 168 4.20 -6.62 -1.01
N MET A 169 4.66 -6.67 -2.25
CA MET A 169 3.90 -7.27 -3.34
C MET A 169 4.68 -8.46 -3.92
N PRO A 170 4.04 -9.62 -4.13
CA PRO A 170 4.66 -10.66 -4.95
C PRO A 170 5.02 -10.06 -6.29
N LEU A 171 6.25 -10.33 -6.75
CA LEU A 171 6.77 -9.94 -8.07
C LEU A 171 5.73 -10.31 -9.13
N GLY A 172 5.06 -9.33 -9.71
CA GLY A 172 3.99 -9.52 -10.70
C GLY A 172 2.71 -8.73 -10.43
N ALA A 173 2.52 -8.17 -9.23
CA ALA A 173 1.33 -7.37 -8.91
C ALA A 173 1.47 -5.88 -9.30
N LEU A 174 2.68 -5.38 -9.47
CA LEU A 174 2.95 -4.02 -9.98
C LEU A 174 3.42 -4.09 -11.42
N THR A 175 2.55 -3.81 -12.36
CA THR A 175 2.94 -3.39 -13.70
C THR A 175 2.94 -1.86 -13.72
N LEU A 176 4.13 -1.28 -13.61
CA LEU A 176 4.36 0.12 -13.94
C LEU A 176 4.18 0.35 -15.44
#